data_3b00ce8d21a6a02f8ddd8adf39016841
#
_entry.id   3b00ce8d21a6a02f8ddd8adf39016841
#
_cell.length_a   1.000
_cell.length_b   1.000
_cell.length_c   1.000
_cell.angle_alpha   90.00
_cell.angle_beta   90.00
_cell.angle_gamma   90.00
#
_symmetry.space_group_name_H-M   'P 1'
#
loop_
_entity.id
_entity.type
_entity.pdbx_description
1 polymer ?
#
loop_
_entity_poly.entity_id
_entity_poly.type
_entity_poly.pdbx_seq_one_letter_code
_entity_poly.pdbx_strand_id
1 'polypeptide(L)'
;WIAPKEELAAKEKQELEAAAAVQGLEPLRTQSFQLNYTKAAEVKAQLTSSSSSGGGSSGGNSGKMISDRGSVIAEPRTNQLFISDIPSRLEAIQEMIAKLDIPVRQVLIEARIVEASDTFGKSLGVKFGAGSAAIDLGGNARLGFGSNYAGAQGGATAGGTGNPFVSFPSNNFGGPAPATFGVSLFNAASSRFLALEISALEADGRGKIVSSPRVITADQVKASIEQGTEIPYQEASSSGATSVSFKKAVLKLEVTPQITPEGSIILDLDVSKDSRGAETLSGPAIDTKHIQTQALIENGGTVVIGGIFTMEETNTTNKVPLLGDLPG
;
A
#
# COMPACT_ATOMS: atom_id res chain seq x y z
N TRP A 1 -41.91 58.23 15.18
CA TRP A 1 -41.72 58.52 13.77
C TRP A 1 -41.41 57.20 13.06
N ILE A 2 -42.39 56.67 12.32
CA ILE A 2 -42.21 55.49 11.45
C ILE A 2 -42.06 56.08 10.06
N ALA A 3 -40.83 56.18 9.58
CA ALA A 3 -40.54 56.56 8.21
C ALA A 3 -40.96 55.39 7.26
N PRO A 4 -41.58 55.64 6.12
CA PRO A 4 -41.91 54.61 5.15
C PRO A 4 -40.64 53.89 4.68
N LYS A 5 -40.73 52.58 4.54
CA LYS A 5 -39.59 51.72 4.16
C LYS A 5 -38.93 52.14 2.84
N GLU A 6 -39.66 52.79 1.97
CA GLU A 6 -39.19 53.33 0.69
C GLU A 6 -38.29 54.54 0.84
N GLU A 7 -38.55 55.46 1.81
CA GLU A 7 -37.68 56.60 2.07
C GLU A 7 -36.36 56.21 2.75
N LEU A 8 -36.36 55.17 3.60
CA LEU A 8 -35.16 54.61 4.18
C LEU A 8 -34.27 53.95 3.12
N ALA A 9 -34.87 53.17 2.22
CA ALA A 9 -34.14 52.55 1.11
C ALA A 9 -33.58 53.57 0.11
N ALA A 10 -34.34 54.68 -0.13
CA ALA A 10 -33.85 55.76 -0.97
C ALA A 10 -32.69 56.53 -0.34
N LYS A 11 -32.72 56.80 0.97
CA LYS A 11 -31.61 57.42 1.70
C LYS A 11 -30.39 56.52 1.76
N GLU A 12 -30.53 55.22 2.07
CA GLU A 12 -29.44 54.27 2.05
C GLU A 12 -28.78 54.17 0.66
N LYS A 13 -29.61 54.18 -0.40
CA LYS A 13 -29.10 54.19 -1.77
C LYS A 13 -28.32 55.46 -2.10
N GLN A 14 -28.80 56.62 -1.65
CA GLN A 14 -28.17 57.90 -1.85
C GLN A 14 -26.85 58.02 -1.04
N GLU A 15 -26.82 57.49 0.19
CA GLU A 15 -25.60 57.41 1.00
C GLU A 15 -24.55 56.46 0.39
N LEU A 16 -24.97 55.31 -0.15
CA LEU A 16 -24.10 54.36 -0.86
C LEU A 16 -23.53 54.97 -2.15
N GLU A 17 -24.34 55.69 -2.93
CA GLU A 17 -23.88 56.39 -4.14
C GLU A 17 -22.92 57.53 -3.79
N ALA A 18 -23.19 58.30 -2.74
CA ALA A 18 -22.27 59.33 -2.24
C ALA A 18 -20.94 58.75 -1.73
N ALA A 19 -20.99 57.66 -0.98
CA ALA A 19 -19.81 56.95 -0.53
C ALA A 19 -18.98 56.38 -1.69
N ALA A 20 -19.61 55.81 -2.70
CA ALA A 20 -18.97 55.33 -3.92
C ALA A 20 -18.30 56.47 -4.72
N ALA A 21 -18.96 57.65 -4.80
CA ALA A 21 -18.40 58.81 -5.46
C ALA A 21 -17.17 59.37 -4.70
N VAL A 22 -17.18 59.37 -3.38
CA VAL A 22 -16.03 59.78 -2.54
C VAL A 22 -14.86 58.78 -2.72
N GLN A 23 -15.12 57.49 -2.72
CA GLN A 23 -14.09 56.48 -2.99
C GLN A 23 -13.46 56.60 -4.39
N GLY A 24 -14.25 57.07 -5.39
CA GLY A 24 -13.75 57.33 -6.73
C GLY A 24 -12.79 58.54 -6.82
N LEU A 25 -12.86 59.46 -5.89
CA LEU A 25 -12.06 60.71 -5.84
C LEU A 25 -10.81 60.58 -4.93
N GLU A 26 -10.73 59.53 -4.07
CA GLU A 26 -9.59 59.31 -3.21
C GLU A 26 -8.29 59.02 -4.01
N PRO A 27 -7.14 59.61 -3.62
CA PRO A 27 -5.87 59.32 -4.27
C PRO A 27 -5.40 57.93 -3.95
N LEU A 28 -4.91 57.22 -4.97
CA LEU A 28 -4.27 55.89 -4.78
C LEU A 28 -2.98 56.06 -3.99
N ARG A 29 -2.76 55.16 -3.03
CA ARG A 29 -1.51 55.04 -2.27
C ARG A 29 -0.93 53.67 -2.53
N THR A 30 0.39 53.62 -2.66
CA THR A 30 1.13 52.35 -2.76
C THR A 30 1.75 52.02 -1.42
N GLN A 31 1.45 50.83 -0.90
CA GLN A 31 2.04 50.31 0.32
C GLN A 31 2.70 48.96 0.06
N SER A 32 3.86 48.75 0.67
CA SER A 32 4.56 47.48 0.62
C SER A 32 4.29 46.68 1.87
N PHE A 33 4.02 45.36 1.70
CA PHE A 33 3.83 44.40 2.78
C PHE A 33 4.89 43.31 2.67
N GLN A 34 5.66 43.12 3.72
CA GLN A 34 6.61 42.02 3.85
C GLN A 34 5.88 40.80 4.40
N LEU A 35 5.89 39.67 3.67
CA LEU A 35 5.32 38.41 4.11
C LEU A 35 6.43 37.50 4.64
N ASN A 36 6.18 36.82 5.76
CA ASN A 36 7.15 35.95 6.43
C ASN A 36 6.84 34.47 6.22
N TYR A 37 5.59 34.06 6.30
CA TYR A 37 5.15 32.66 6.29
C TYR A 37 4.38 32.30 5.02
N THR A 38 3.61 33.22 4.46
CA THR A 38 2.84 33.04 3.24
C THR A 38 3.60 33.51 2.01
N LYS A 39 3.33 32.92 0.85
CA LYS A 39 3.97 33.35 -0.40
C LYS A 39 3.21 34.52 -1.02
N ALA A 40 3.95 35.57 -1.39
CA ALA A 40 3.37 36.76 -2.03
C ALA A 40 2.57 36.44 -3.28
N ALA A 41 2.95 35.43 -4.06
CA ALA A 41 2.23 34.98 -5.24
C ALA A 41 0.84 34.37 -4.92
N GLU A 42 0.73 33.62 -3.82
CA GLU A 42 -0.53 33.02 -3.38
C GLU A 42 -1.50 34.09 -2.85
N VAL A 43 -1.01 35.02 -2.03
CA VAL A 43 -1.82 36.13 -1.54
C VAL A 43 -2.29 37.01 -2.69
N LYS A 44 -1.43 37.32 -3.68
CA LYS A 44 -1.83 38.01 -4.89
C LYS A 44 -2.95 37.27 -5.62
N ALA A 45 -2.79 35.94 -5.82
CA ALA A 45 -3.81 35.12 -6.49
C ALA A 45 -5.15 35.17 -5.75
N GLN A 46 -5.15 35.10 -4.42
CA GLN A 46 -6.37 35.22 -3.60
C GLN A 46 -7.04 36.60 -3.74
N LEU A 47 -6.24 37.67 -3.68
CA LEU A 47 -6.76 39.04 -3.86
C LEU A 47 -7.31 39.30 -5.25
N THR A 48 -6.77 38.67 -6.29
CA THR A 48 -7.19 38.82 -7.68
C THR A 48 -8.24 37.80 -8.12
N SER A 49 -8.28 36.58 -7.57
CA SER A 49 -9.17 35.48 -7.98
C SER A 49 -10.63 35.69 -7.56
N SER A 50 -10.88 36.51 -6.55
CA SER A 50 -12.24 36.90 -6.17
C SER A 50 -12.98 37.67 -7.31
N SER A 51 -12.29 37.96 -8.40
CA SER A 51 -12.83 38.66 -9.56
C SER A 51 -13.26 37.76 -10.73
N SER A 52 -12.98 36.45 -10.73
CA SER A 52 -13.16 35.60 -11.94
C SER A 52 -14.24 34.51 -11.85
N SER A 53 -14.96 34.38 -10.74
CA SER A 53 -16.03 33.38 -10.63
C SER A 53 -17.41 34.01 -10.88
N GLY A 54 -17.88 33.98 -12.12
CA GLY A 54 -19.25 34.21 -12.44
C GLY A 54 -19.48 35.16 -13.64
N GLY A 55 -19.48 34.59 -14.82
CA GLY A 55 -20.13 35.26 -15.97
C GLY A 55 -21.63 35.41 -15.71
N GLY A 56 -22.14 36.60 -15.68
CA GLY A 56 -23.60 36.86 -15.69
C GLY A 56 -24.06 37.97 -14.75
N SER A 57 -24.30 39.13 -15.31
CA SER A 57 -25.36 40.10 -14.91
C SER A 57 -25.21 40.90 -13.62
N SER A 58 -24.87 42.16 -13.80
CA SER A 58 -25.53 43.35 -13.18
C SER A 58 -25.74 43.34 -11.66
N GLY A 59 -24.96 44.16 -10.96
CA GLY A 59 -25.38 44.77 -9.71
C GLY A 59 -24.85 44.12 -8.44
N GLY A 60 -23.72 44.60 -7.96
CA GLY A 60 -23.26 44.30 -6.59
C GLY A 60 -21.76 44.06 -6.50
N ASN A 61 -21.03 45.10 -6.15
CA ASN A 61 -19.58 45.11 -5.91
C ASN A 61 -19.21 44.35 -4.60
N SER A 62 -19.74 43.15 -4.35
CA SER A 62 -19.68 42.45 -3.06
C SER A 62 -18.67 41.30 -3.03
N GLY A 63 -17.45 41.47 -3.55
CA GLY A 63 -16.45 40.37 -3.48
C GLY A 63 -15.02 40.77 -3.79
N LYS A 64 -14.79 41.89 -4.40
CA LYS A 64 -13.45 42.38 -4.70
C LYS A 64 -12.83 43.04 -3.49
N MET A 65 -11.76 42.48 -2.94
CA MET A 65 -11.00 43.13 -1.88
C MET A 65 -10.23 44.34 -2.38
N ILE A 66 -9.86 44.34 -3.65
CA ILE A 66 -9.14 45.41 -4.35
C ILE A 66 -10.17 46.25 -5.11
N SER A 67 -10.01 47.60 -5.10
CA SER A 67 -10.83 48.49 -5.89
C SER A 67 -10.60 48.25 -7.39
N ASP A 68 -11.53 48.71 -8.25
CA ASP A 68 -11.38 48.59 -9.72
C ASP A 68 -10.17 49.37 -10.26
N ARG A 69 -9.65 50.33 -9.49
CA ARG A 69 -8.45 51.13 -9.77
C ARG A 69 -7.19 50.59 -9.09
N GLY A 70 -7.31 49.59 -8.18
CA GLY A 70 -6.23 49.02 -7.43
C GLY A 70 -5.38 48.04 -8.25
N SER A 71 -4.12 47.95 -7.92
CA SER A 71 -3.16 46.98 -8.51
C SER A 71 -2.32 46.29 -7.45
N VAL A 72 -2.01 45.02 -7.71
CA VAL A 72 -1.15 44.18 -6.82
C VAL A 72 0.00 43.60 -7.61
N ILE A 73 1.20 43.85 -7.11
CA ILE A 73 2.44 43.33 -7.64
C ILE A 73 3.09 42.46 -6.55
N ALA A 74 3.33 41.18 -6.84
CA ALA A 74 4.08 40.28 -5.96
C ALA A 74 5.51 40.15 -6.45
N GLU A 75 6.47 40.35 -5.56
CA GLU A 75 7.89 40.09 -5.80
C GLU A 75 8.27 38.76 -5.10
N PRO A 76 8.41 37.66 -5.84
CA PRO A 76 8.64 36.35 -5.25
C PRO A 76 10.03 36.20 -4.63
N ARG A 77 11.04 36.94 -5.09
CA ARG A 77 12.42 36.86 -4.60
C ARG A 77 12.56 37.40 -3.16
N THR A 78 11.87 38.49 -2.86
CA THR A 78 11.91 39.15 -1.52
C THR A 78 10.67 38.83 -0.70
N ASN A 79 9.72 38.07 -1.25
CA ASN A 79 8.41 37.77 -0.64
C ASN A 79 7.66 39.02 -0.19
N GLN A 80 7.70 40.07 -1.03
CA GLN A 80 7.03 41.34 -0.80
C GLN A 80 5.83 41.49 -1.72
N LEU A 81 4.79 42.13 -1.18
CA LEU A 81 3.58 42.47 -1.89
C LEU A 81 3.46 43.99 -1.95
N PHE A 82 3.40 44.55 -3.13
CA PHE A 82 3.13 45.98 -3.37
C PHE A 82 1.69 46.14 -3.80
N ILE A 83 0.93 46.84 -3.00
CA ILE A 83 -0.50 47.11 -3.26
C ILE A 83 -0.69 48.60 -3.43
N SER A 84 -1.29 48.98 -4.56
CA SER A 84 -1.67 50.34 -4.83
C SER A 84 -3.22 50.42 -4.85
N ASP A 85 -3.80 51.05 -3.85
CA ASP A 85 -5.25 51.14 -3.70
C ASP A 85 -5.62 52.37 -2.83
N ILE A 86 -6.93 52.58 -2.61
CA ILE A 86 -7.44 53.59 -1.71
C ILE A 86 -7.13 53.27 -0.25
N PRO A 87 -6.93 54.29 0.61
CA PRO A 87 -6.48 54.07 2.01
C PRO A 87 -7.38 53.13 2.81
N SER A 88 -8.68 53.25 2.68
CA SER A 88 -9.65 52.41 3.39
C SER A 88 -9.54 50.92 3.03
N ARG A 89 -9.21 50.60 1.78
CA ARG A 89 -8.99 49.22 1.33
C ARG A 89 -7.62 48.68 1.79
N LEU A 90 -6.58 49.54 1.78
CA LEU A 90 -5.24 49.15 2.25
C LEU A 90 -5.26 48.76 3.73
N GLU A 91 -6.03 49.46 4.59
CA GLU A 91 -6.21 49.08 6.00
C GLU A 91 -6.90 47.71 6.13
N ALA A 92 -7.95 47.45 5.39
CA ALA A 92 -8.63 46.15 5.38
C ALA A 92 -7.73 45.03 4.90
N ILE A 93 -6.93 45.28 3.86
CA ILE A 93 -5.95 44.31 3.34
C ILE A 93 -4.83 44.06 4.36
N GLN A 94 -4.36 45.10 5.05
CA GLN A 94 -3.36 44.98 6.10
C GLN A 94 -3.86 44.10 7.24
N GLU A 95 -5.08 44.30 7.70
CA GLU A 95 -5.69 43.46 8.74
C GLU A 95 -5.84 42.00 8.30
N MET A 96 -6.23 41.77 7.04
CA MET A 96 -6.31 40.44 6.47
C MET A 96 -4.94 39.78 6.39
N ILE A 97 -3.91 40.47 5.89
CA ILE A 97 -2.54 39.95 5.81
C ILE A 97 -2.03 39.56 7.19
N ALA A 98 -2.28 40.39 8.21
CA ALA A 98 -1.87 40.10 9.58
C ALA A 98 -2.54 38.82 10.15
N LYS A 99 -3.72 38.47 9.68
CA LYS A 99 -4.42 37.22 10.03
C LYS A 99 -3.96 36.01 9.21
N LEU A 100 -3.48 36.23 7.99
CA LEU A 100 -3.01 35.16 7.09
C LEU A 100 -1.53 34.81 7.29
N ASP A 101 -0.68 35.79 7.57
CA ASP A 101 0.77 35.61 7.70
C ASP A 101 1.17 35.13 9.10
N ILE A 102 0.65 33.96 9.48
CA ILE A 102 0.93 33.30 10.75
C ILE A 102 1.76 32.01 10.52
N PRO A 103 2.63 31.63 11.48
CA PRO A 103 3.42 30.42 11.35
C PRO A 103 2.53 29.18 11.31
N VAL A 104 2.72 28.33 10.30
CA VAL A 104 2.04 27.04 10.20
C VAL A 104 2.69 26.02 11.14
N ARG A 105 1.85 25.29 11.87
CA ARG A 105 2.32 24.21 12.73
C ARG A 105 2.76 23.02 11.90
N GLN A 106 3.76 22.29 12.38
CA GLN A 106 4.27 21.08 11.77
C GLN A 106 3.93 19.85 12.61
N VAL A 107 3.77 18.71 11.96
CA VAL A 107 3.46 17.43 12.57
C VAL A 107 4.46 16.39 12.11
N LEU A 108 5.03 15.64 13.08
CA LEU A 108 5.74 14.40 12.81
C LEU A 108 4.74 13.25 12.80
N ILE A 109 4.69 12.52 11.71
CA ILE A 109 3.79 11.39 11.51
C ILE A 109 4.63 10.12 11.37
N GLU A 110 4.31 9.12 12.18
CA GLU A 110 4.92 7.79 12.12
C GLU A 110 3.83 6.77 11.84
N ALA A 111 3.98 6.00 10.77
CA ALA A 111 3.18 4.81 10.54
C ALA A 111 3.99 3.58 10.96
N ARG A 112 3.33 2.56 11.53
CA ARG A 112 3.96 1.29 11.87
C ARG A 112 3.20 0.15 11.24
N ILE A 113 3.86 -0.58 10.37
CA ILE A 113 3.32 -1.75 9.68
C ILE A 113 3.98 -2.98 10.28
N VAL A 114 3.18 -3.87 10.85
CA VAL A 114 3.65 -5.13 11.43
C VAL A 114 3.05 -6.26 10.61
N GLU A 115 3.92 -7.11 10.07
CA GLU A 115 3.55 -8.33 9.39
C GLU A 115 4.08 -9.51 10.19
N ALA A 116 3.19 -10.42 10.54
CA ALA A 116 3.54 -11.68 11.18
C ALA A 116 3.08 -12.83 10.28
N SER A 117 3.97 -13.78 10.05
CA SER A 117 3.67 -15.02 9.37
C SER A 117 3.90 -16.18 10.34
N ASP A 118 2.93 -17.09 10.41
CA ASP A 118 3.02 -18.31 11.19
C ASP A 118 2.65 -19.46 10.24
N THR A 119 3.62 -20.31 9.93
CA THR A 119 3.46 -21.43 9.02
C THR A 119 3.75 -22.71 9.77
N PHE A 120 2.76 -23.58 9.83
CA PHE A 120 2.89 -24.90 10.44
C PHE A 120 2.57 -25.96 9.41
N GLY A 121 3.44 -26.97 9.30
CA GLY A 121 3.24 -28.10 8.41
C GLY A 121 3.61 -29.40 9.09
N LYS A 122 2.75 -30.41 8.96
CA LYS A 122 3.03 -31.77 9.42
C LYS A 122 2.71 -32.76 8.31
N SER A 123 3.66 -33.59 7.98
CA SER A 123 3.46 -34.66 7.00
C SER A 123 4.04 -35.99 7.49
N LEU A 124 3.31 -37.03 7.21
CA LEU A 124 3.69 -38.40 7.45
C LEU A 124 3.59 -39.17 6.14
N GLY A 125 4.62 -39.92 5.82
CA GLY A 125 4.66 -40.72 4.60
C GLY A 125 5.11 -42.14 4.88
N VAL A 126 4.65 -43.07 4.06
CA VAL A 126 4.99 -44.47 4.12
C VAL A 126 5.36 -44.98 2.74
N LYS A 127 6.48 -45.68 2.68
CA LYS A 127 6.81 -46.49 1.49
C LYS A 127 6.94 -47.96 1.93
N PHE A 128 6.27 -48.82 1.21
CA PHE A 128 6.29 -50.25 1.45
C PHE A 128 6.70 -50.97 0.19
N GLY A 129 7.70 -51.81 0.27
CA GLY A 129 8.21 -52.58 -0.83
C GLY A 129 8.35 -54.04 -0.47
N ALA A 130 7.85 -54.90 -1.29
CA ALA A 130 8.08 -56.34 -1.23
C ALA A 130 8.57 -56.80 -2.59
N GLY A 131 9.55 -57.62 -2.61
CA GLY A 131 10.06 -58.20 -3.86
C GLY A 131 10.56 -59.62 -3.64
N SER A 132 10.38 -60.40 -4.66
CA SER A 132 11.08 -61.70 -4.77
C SER A 132 11.81 -61.69 -6.11
N ALA A 133 12.94 -62.39 -6.20
CA ALA A 133 13.38 -62.85 -7.51
C ALA A 133 12.20 -63.54 -8.17
N ALA A 134 11.97 -63.22 -9.41
CA ALA A 134 10.81 -63.72 -10.14
C ALA A 134 10.54 -65.20 -9.83
N ILE A 135 9.33 -65.52 -9.43
CA ILE A 135 8.93 -66.89 -9.21
C ILE A 135 8.88 -67.53 -10.58
N ASP A 136 9.73 -68.46 -10.85
CA ASP A 136 9.70 -69.23 -12.09
C ASP A 136 8.54 -70.23 -12.02
N LEU A 137 7.55 -70.00 -12.89
CA LEU A 137 6.35 -70.82 -12.98
C LEU A 137 6.49 -72.01 -13.95
N GLY A 138 7.73 -72.19 -14.45
CA GLY A 138 8.01 -73.22 -15.46
C GLY A 138 7.77 -72.71 -16.89
N GLY A 139 8.61 -73.09 -17.83
CA GLY A 139 8.60 -72.54 -19.18
C GLY A 139 9.17 -71.10 -19.22
N ASN A 140 8.51 -70.21 -19.93
CA ASN A 140 8.95 -68.80 -20.03
C ASN A 140 8.12 -67.83 -19.15
N ALA A 141 7.36 -68.35 -18.17
CA ALA A 141 6.52 -67.54 -17.30
C ALA A 141 7.20 -67.21 -15.97
N ARG A 142 7.22 -65.90 -15.62
CA ARG A 142 7.75 -65.39 -14.37
C ARG A 142 6.75 -64.49 -13.68
N LEU A 143 6.57 -64.62 -12.39
CA LEU A 143 5.71 -63.75 -11.59
C LEU A 143 6.59 -62.80 -10.78
N GLY A 144 6.52 -61.51 -11.04
CA GLY A 144 7.18 -60.44 -10.31
C GLY A 144 6.17 -59.51 -9.65
N PHE A 145 6.53 -58.93 -8.52
CA PHE A 145 5.75 -57.93 -7.78
C PHE A 145 6.49 -56.62 -7.74
N GLY A 146 5.84 -55.52 -8.06
CA GLY A 146 6.40 -54.17 -8.04
C GLY A 146 5.32 -53.09 -8.10
N SER A 147 5.63 -51.84 -7.81
CA SER A 147 4.71 -50.68 -7.83
C SER A 147 4.34 -50.26 -9.24
N ASN A 148 5.13 -50.65 -10.23
CA ASN A 148 4.87 -50.41 -11.65
C ASN A 148 5.39 -51.58 -12.47
N TYR A 149 5.08 -51.59 -13.78
CA TYR A 149 5.47 -52.65 -14.69
C TYR A 149 6.97 -52.88 -14.78
N ALA A 150 7.76 -51.78 -14.77
CA ALA A 150 9.24 -51.89 -14.79
C ALA A 150 9.79 -52.48 -13.49
N GLY A 151 9.21 -52.14 -12.35
CA GLY A 151 9.55 -52.71 -11.05
C GLY A 151 9.19 -54.17 -10.89
N ALA A 152 8.10 -54.65 -11.54
CA ALA A 152 7.71 -56.03 -11.55
C ALA A 152 8.57 -56.89 -12.48
N GLN A 153 9.13 -56.31 -13.56
CA GLN A 153 10.06 -57.02 -14.46
C GLN A 153 11.51 -57.05 -13.99
N GLY A 154 11.92 -55.99 -13.28
CA GLY A 154 13.28 -55.93 -12.75
C GLY A 154 13.45 -56.82 -11.51
N GLY A 155 13.92 -58.04 -11.72
CA GLY A 155 14.33 -58.89 -10.61
C GLY A 155 15.28 -58.14 -9.69
N ALA A 156 15.19 -58.41 -8.40
CA ALA A 156 16.05 -57.81 -7.38
C ALA A 156 17.54 -57.94 -7.78
N THR A 157 18.09 -56.83 -8.29
CA THR A 157 19.55 -56.70 -8.40
C THR A 157 20.08 -56.59 -6.96
N ALA A 158 20.97 -57.50 -6.59
CA ALA A 158 21.62 -57.48 -5.28
C ALA A 158 22.21 -56.07 -5.06
N GLY A 159 21.67 -55.33 -4.09
CA GLY A 159 22.05 -53.95 -3.78
C GLY A 159 21.18 -52.83 -4.36
N GLY A 160 20.16 -53.15 -5.18
CA GLY A 160 19.20 -52.16 -5.66
C GLY A 160 18.06 -51.96 -4.64
N THR A 161 17.73 -50.72 -4.35
CA THR A 161 16.46 -50.33 -3.71
C THR A 161 15.32 -50.77 -4.65
N GLY A 162 14.72 -51.96 -4.35
CA GLY A 162 13.56 -52.43 -5.10
C GLY A 162 12.49 -51.33 -5.15
N ASN A 163 11.84 -51.17 -6.30
CA ASN A 163 10.76 -50.16 -6.43
C ASN A 163 9.68 -50.43 -5.38
N PRO A 164 9.34 -49.46 -4.59
CA PRO A 164 8.33 -49.65 -3.55
C PRO A 164 6.99 -50.05 -4.14
N PHE A 165 6.33 -51.02 -3.53
CA PHE A 165 4.99 -51.45 -3.90
C PHE A 165 3.95 -50.36 -3.63
N VAL A 166 4.13 -49.63 -2.53
CA VAL A 166 3.38 -48.44 -2.14
C VAL A 166 4.39 -47.33 -1.88
N SER A 167 4.19 -46.13 -2.44
CA SER A 167 5.09 -45.01 -2.26
C SER A 167 4.29 -43.73 -2.07
N PHE A 168 4.09 -43.37 -0.82
CA PHE A 168 3.54 -42.10 -0.37
C PHE A 168 4.55 -41.42 0.56
N PRO A 169 5.62 -40.81 0.03
CA PRO A 169 6.59 -40.09 0.85
C PRO A 169 5.95 -38.88 1.50
N SER A 170 6.44 -38.46 2.66
CA SER A 170 6.02 -37.20 3.27
C SER A 170 6.40 -36.00 2.40
N ASN A 171 5.61 -34.94 2.46
CA ASN A 171 5.86 -33.69 1.77
C ASN A 171 6.94 -32.89 2.50
N ASN A 172 7.80 -32.19 1.77
CA ASN A 172 8.88 -31.40 2.37
C ASN A 172 8.52 -29.89 2.58
N PHE A 173 7.30 -29.44 2.27
CA PHE A 173 6.83 -28.06 2.44
C PHE A 173 7.81 -26.98 1.93
N GLY A 174 8.66 -27.31 0.94
CA GLY A 174 9.70 -26.39 0.44
C GLY A 174 10.94 -26.23 1.35
N GLY A 175 11.01 -27.01 2.43
CA GLY A 175 12.11 -27.02 3.40
C GLY A 175 13.08 -28.20 3.23
N PRO A 176 13.79 -28.56 4.31
CA PRO A 176 14.67 -29.72 4.31
C PRO A 176 13.91 -31.03 4.04
N ALA A 177 14.63 -32.03 3.56
CA ALA A 177 14.04 -33.34 3.30
C ALA A 177 13.47 -33.95 4.60
N PRO A 178 12.32 -34.69 4.52
CA PRO A 178 11.77 -35.39 5.66
C PRO A 178 12.76 -36.42 6.25
N ALA A 179 12.70 -36.59 7.56
CA ALA A 179 13.44 -37.69 8.21
C ALA A 179 12.81 -39.03 7.78
N THR A 180 13.66 -39.99 7.43
CA THR A 180 13.24 -41.30 6.98
C THR A 180 13.80 -42.37 7.90
N PHE A 181 12.97 -43.34 8.25
CA PHE A 181 13.36 -44.53 8.98
C PHE A 181 12.96 -45.76 8.15
N GLY A 182 13.94 -46.57 7.76
CA GLY A 182 13.72 -47.74 6.94
C GLY A 182 14.11 -49.02 7.67
N VAL A 183 13.26 -50.04 7.56
CA VAL A 183 13.54 -51.40 7.98
C VAL A 183 13.41 -52.33 6.80
N SER A 184 14.41 -53.16 6.57
CA SER A 184 14.38 -54.13 5.51
C SER A 184 14.76 -55.54 6.04
N LEU A 185 13.99 -56.52 5.60
CA LEU A 185 14.20 -57.92 5.88
C LEU A 185 14.57 -58.63 4.58
N PHE A 186 15.71 -59.32 4.59
CA PHE A 186 16.19 -60.07 3.42
C PHE A 186 16.31 -61.54 3.77
N ASN A 187 15.95 -62.37 2.81
CA ASN A 187 16.25 -63.81 2.84
C ASN A 187 17.30 -64.11 1.76
N ALA A 188 18.53 -64.39 2.19
CA ALA A 188 19.65 -64.64 1.29
C ALA A 188 19.47 -65.85 0.38
N ALA A 189 18.71 -66.86 0.81
CA ALA A 189 18.50 -68.08 0.05
C ALA A 189 17.45 -68.00 -1.05
N SER A 190 16.47 -67.10 -0.94
CA SER A 190 15.33 -66.98 -1.87
C SER A 190 15.19 -65.62 -2.55
N SER A 191 16.19 -64.74 -2.43
CA SER A 191 16.19 -63.41 -3.03
C SER A 191 14.90 -62.59 -2.76
N ARG A 192 14.28 -62.84 -1.61
CA ARG A 192 13.07 -62.14 -1.17
C ARG A 192 13.44 -60.98 -0.25
N PHE A 193 12.79 -59.88 -0.41
CA PHE A 193 12.94 -58.73 0.49
C PHE A 193 11.59 -58.14 0.86
N LEU A 194 11.54 -57.58 2.05
CA LEU A 194 10.48 -56.76 2.58
C LEU A 194 11.12 -55.48 3.06
N ALA A 195 10.68 -54.34 2.56
CA ALA A 195 11.18 -53.03 2.97
C ALA A 195 10.02 -52.13 3.39
N LEU A 196 10.17 -51.52 4.55
CA LEU A 196 9.27 -50.50 5.07
C LEU A 196 10.07 -49.25 5.34
N GLU A 197 9.68 -48.15 4.76
CA GLU A 197 10.25 -46.85 5.03
C GLU A 197 9.14 -45.92 5.52
N ILE A 198 9.35 -45.31 6.67
CA ILE A 198 8.46 -44.27 7.24
C ILE A 198 9.20 -42.97 7.14
N SER A 199 8.55 -41.96 6.60
CA SER A 199 9.06 -40.58 6.49
C SER A 199 8.14 -39.63 7.26
N ALA A 200 8.74 -38.74 8.05
CA ALA A 200 7.99 -37.75 8.83
C ALA A 200 8.70 -36.41 8.79
N LEU A 201 7.90 -35.36 8.68
CA LEU A 201 8.36 -33.98 8.76
C LEU A 201 7.35 -33.17 9.56
N GLU A 202 7.87 -32.36 10.48
CA GLU A 202 7.15 -31.28 11.13
C GLU A 202 7.94 -29.99 10.91
N ALA A 203 7.28 -28.96 10.37
CA ALA A 203 7.87 -27.66 10.06
C ALA A 203 7.10 -26.58 10.78
N ASP A 204 7.78 -25.76 11.56
CA ASP A 204 7.24 -24.58 12.24
C ASP A 204 8.08 -23.37 11.82
N GLY A 205 7.46 -22.43 11.17
CA GLY A 205 8.10 -21.22 10.66
C GLY A 205 7.39 -19.97 11.13
N ARG A 206 8.10 -19.12 11.88
CA ARG A 206 7.56 -17.84 12.37
C ARG A 206 8.42 -16.70 11.87
N GLY A 207 7.77 -15.75 11.21
CA GLY A 207 8.40 -14.54 10.73
C GLY A 207 7.70 -13.31 11.25
N LYS A 208 8.45 -12.24 11.53
CA LYS A 208 7.91 -10.93 11.89
C LYS A 208 8.70 -9.84 11.20
N ILE A 209 8.02 -9.01 10.43
CA ILE A 209 8.61 -7.85 9.76
C ILE A 209 7.93 -6.61 10.33
N VAL A 210 8.72 -5.60 10.71
CA VAL A 210 8.23 -4.31 11.19
C VAL A 210 8.81 -3.23 10.30
N SER A 211 7.95 -2.39 9.72
CA SER A 211 8.32 -1.23 8.92
C SER A 211 7.75 0.03 9.54
N SER A 212 8.57 1.07 9.72
CA SER A 212 8.18 2.31 10.40
C SER A 212 8.58 3.54 9.59
N PRO A 213 7.87 3.89 8.50
CA PRO A 213 8.11 5.14 7.79
C PRO A 213 7.70 6.34 8.65
N ARG A 214 8.50 7.42 8.57
CA ARG A 214 8.28 8.67 9.31
C ARG A 214 8.41 9.85 8.37
N VAL A 215 7.55 10.84 8.52
CA VAL A 215 7.59 12.08 7.74
C VAL A 215 7.13 13.26 8.56
N ILE A 216 7.76 14.42 8.35
CA ILE A 216 7.33 15.69 8.93
C ILE A 216 6.71 16.52 7.83
N THR A 217 5.57 17.13 8.12
CA THR A 217 4.92 18.06 7.20
C THR A 217 4.19 19.17 7.95
N ALA A 218 3.91 20.27 7.25
CA ALA A 218 3.10 21.35 7.77
C ALA A 218 1.61 21.01 7.71
N ASP A 219 0.81 21.75 8.46
CA ASP A 219 -0.66 21.63 8.44
C ASP A 219 -1.21 21.79 7.02
N GLN A 220 -2.10 20.87 6.61
CA GLN A 220 -2.75 20.80 5.29
C GLN A 220 -1.79 20.61 4.09
N VAL A 221 -0.52 20.25 4.33
CA VAL A 221 0.44 19.98 3.27
C VAL A 221 0.65 18.49 3.13
N LYS A 222 0.41 17.98 1.91
CA LYS A 222 0.63 16.59 1.57
C LYS A 222 2.11 16.24 1.60
N ALA A 223 2.47 15.19 2.31
CA ALA A 223 3.81 14.64 2.35
C ALA A 223 3.80 13.18 1.92
N SER A 224 4.89 12.74 1.32
CA SER A 224 5.06 11.37 0.84
C SER A 224 6.49 10.92 1.09
N ILE A 225 6.63 9.70 1.61
CA ILE A 225 7.91 9.01 1.73
C ILE A 225 7.76 7.64 1.08
N GLU A 226 8.71 7.26 0.23
CA GLU A 226 8.73 5.95 -0.41
C GLU A 226 10.13 5.34 -0.35
N GLN A 227 10.17 4.02 -0.16
CA GLN A 227 11.39 3.23 -0.16
C GLN A 227 11.11 1.86 -0.76
N GLY A 228 11.95 1.41 -1.68
CA GLY A 228 11.78 0.09 -2.29
C GLY A 228 12.77 -0.19 -3.41
N THR A 229 12.39 -1.11 -4.28
CA THR A 229 13.18 -1.54 -5.44
C THR A 229 12.34 -1.47 -6.71
N GLU A 230 12.99 -1.18 -7.81
CA GLU A 230 12.38 -1.28 -9.13
C GLU A 230 12.73 -2.62 -9.75
N ILE A 231 11.71 -3.34 -10.21
CA ILE A 231 11.86 -4.68 -10.78
C ILE A 231 11.72 -4.56 -12.29
N PRO A 232 12.77 -4.91 -13.07
CA PRO A 232 12.67 -4.93 -14.52
C PRO A 232 11.82 -6.12 -14.99
N TYR A 233 10.98 -5.90 -15.98
CA TYR A 233 10.24 -6.93 -16.70
C TYR A 233 10.28 -6.67 -18.19
N GLN A 234 10.21 -7.73 -18.98
CA GLN A 234 10.25 -7.65 -20.42
C GLN A 234 8.83 -7.58 -20.99
N GLU A 235 8.57 -6.55 -21.78
CA GLU A 235 7.36 -6.44 -22.59
C GLU A 235 7.69 -6.76 -24.04
N ALA A 236 6.92 -7.69 -24.62
CA ALA A 236 6.98 -7.98 -26.04
C ALA A 236 6.33 -6.83 -26.81
N SER A 237 7.11 -6.13 -27.61
CA SER A 237 6.60 -5.12 -28.54
C SER A 237 5.99 -5.80 -29.78
N SER A 238 4.94 -5.20 -30.34
CA SER A 238 4.28 -5.66 -31.56
C SER A 238 5.19 -5.74 -32.78
N SER A 239 6.39 -5.15 -32.71
CA SER A 239 7.42 -5.18 -33.76
C SER A 239 8.48 -6.27 -33.56
N GLY A 240 8.34 -7.15 -32.56
CA GLY A 240 9.30 -8.23 -32.28
C GLY A 240 10.52 -7.80 -31.48
N ALA A 241 10.65 -6.53 -31.10
CA ALA A 241 11.68 -6.06 -30.18
C ALA A 241 11.17 -6.19 -28.73
N THR A 242 12.03 -6.65 -27.81
CA THR A 242 11.75 -6.64 -26.39
C THR A 242 12.15 -5.30 -25.79
N SER A 243 11.22 -4.62 -25.13
CA SER A 243 11.51 -3.46 -24.29
C SER A 243 11.52 -3.85 -22.82
N VAL A 244 12.40 -3.22 -22.03
CA VAL A 244 12.46 -3.42 -20.59
C VAL A 244 11.67 -2.29 -19.94
N SER A 245 10.61 -2.66 -19.21
CA SER A 245 9.84 -1.77 -18.34
C SER A 245 10.19 -2.06 -16.88
N PHE A 246 9.98 -1.07 -16.01
CA PHE A 246 10.24 -1.19 -14.58
C PHE A 246 8.95 -1.08 -13.80
N LYS A 247 8.73 -2.01 -12.87
CA LYS A 247 7.66 -1.92 -11.87
C LYS A 247 8.24 -1.65 -10.50
N LYS A 248 7.67 -0.70 -9.78
CA LYS A 248 8.06 -0.37 -8.42
C LYS A 248 7.46 -1.36 -7.43
N ALA A 249 8.29 -1.91 -6.55
CA ALA A 249 7.88 -2.63 -5.35
C ALA A 249 8.35 -1.81 -4.15
N VAL A 250 7.47 -0.97 -3.60
CA VAL A 250 7.82 0.06 -2.64
C VAL A 250 6.92 0.05 -1.42
N LEU A 251 7.50 0.42 -0.27
CA LEU A 251 6.78 0.91 0.88
C LEU A 251 6.55 2.41 0.67
N LYS A 252 5.30 2.85 0.61
CA LYS A 252 4.92 4.26 0.45
C LYS A 252 3.98 4.66 1.58
N LEU A 253 4.28 5.78 2.21
CA LEU A 253 3.39 6.50 3.11
C LEU A 253 3.11 7.87 2.49
N GLU A 254 1.87 8.17 2.24
CA GLU A 254 1.38 9.46 1.81
C GLU A 254 0.38 9.96 2.83
N VAL A 255 0.53 11.19 3.29
CA VAL A 255 -0.28 11.72 4.38
C VAL A 255 -0.52 13.21 4.23
N THR A 256 -1.75 13.62 4.53
CA THR A 256 -2.14 15.02 4.64
C THR A 256 -2.72 15.25 6.03
N PRO A 257 -2.01 15.95 6.92
CA PRO A 257 -2.52 16.26 8.25
C PRO A 257 -3.39 17.52 8.24
N GLN A 258 -4.38 17.56 9.12
CA GLN A 258 -5.15 18.75 9.46
C GLN A 258 -5.21 18.90 10.97
N ILE A 259 -4.62 19.96 11.49
CA ILE A 259 -4.60 20.21 12.92
C ILE A 259 -5.86 20.96 13.34
N THR A 260 -6.61 20.38 14.27
CA THR A 260 -7.81 21.04 14.82
C THR A 260 -7.44 22.13 15.82
N PRO A 261 -8.32 23.11 16.09
CA PRO A 261 -8.08 24.12 17.12
C PRO A 261 -7.86 23.51 18.51
N GLU A 262 -8.46 22.37 18.78
CA GLU A 262 -8.36 21.64 20.06
C GLU A 262 -7.03 20.90 20.24
N GLY A 263 -6.21 20.82 19.19
CA GLY A 263 -4.91 20.14 19.23
C GLY A 263 -4.93 18.69 18.76
N SER A 264 -6.08 18.15 18.39
CA SER A 264 -6.19 16.86 17.71
C SER A 264 -5.77 16.99 16.24
N ILE A 265 -5.39 15.88 15.61
CA ILE A 265 -4.89 15.85 14.24
C ILE A 265 -5.74 14.90 13.44
N ILE A 266 -6.36 15.38 12.38
CA ILE A 266 -7.01 14.56 11.38
C ILE A 266 -5.95 14.21 10.36
N LEU A 267 -5.73 12.91 10.14
CA LEU A 267 -4.78 12.40 9.16
C LEU A 267 -5.53 11.74 8.01
N ASP A 268 -5.33 12.22 6.81
CA ASP A 268 -5.72 11.54 5.58
C ASP A 268 -4.52 10.71 5.11
N LEU A 269 -4.66 9.38 5.19
CA LEU A 269 -3.57 8.42 5.07
C LEU A 269 -3.76 7.52 3.85
N ASP A 270 -2.71 7.40 3.07
CA ASP A 270 -2.56 6.40 2.02
C ASP A 270 -1.24 5.65 2.26
N VAL A 271 -1.35 4.39 2.65
CA VAL A 271 -0.21 3.53 2.98
C VAL A 271 -0.23 2.33 2.06
N SER A 272 0.81 2.15 1.30
CA SER A 272 1.01 0.98 0.46
C SER A 272 2.34 0.30 0.76
N LYS A 273 2.31 -1.03 0.78
CA LYS A 273 3.50 -1.86 0.88
C LYS A 273 3.46 -2.93 -0.19
N ASP A 274 4.34 -2.77 -1.15
CA ASP A 274 4.54 -3.72 -2.23
C ASP A 274 5.79 -4.55 -1.96
N SER A 275 5.72 -5.85 -2.20
CA SER A 275 6.85 -6.76 -2.08
C SER A 275 6.95 -7.68 -3.28
N ARG A 276 8.18 -8.18 -3.53
CA ARG A 276 8.39 -9.14 -4.60
C ARG A 276 7.73 -10.46 -4.21
N GLY A 277 6.78 -10.92 -4.99
CA GLY A 277 6.13 -12.21 -4.88
C GLY A 277 6.84 -13.32 -5.65
N ALA A 278 6.10 -14.39 -5.95
CA ALA A 278 6.61 -15.55 -6.66
C ALA A 278 7.05 -15.23 -8.09
N GLU A 279 8.05 -15.95 -8.58
CA GLU A 279 8.50 -15.87 -9.96
C GLU A 279 7.48 -16.51 -10.90
N THR A 280 7.09 -15.79 -11.95
CA THR A 280 6.22 -16.30 -13.01
C THR A 280 6.96 -16.30 -14.33
N LEU A 281 6.41 -17.01 -15.34
CA LEU A 281 6.99 -17.06 -16.70
C LEU A 281 7.13 -15.68 -17.37
N SER A 282 6.36 -14.70 -16.94
CA SER A 282 6.36 -13.33 -17.47
C SER A 282 7.14 -12.34 -16.60
N GLY A 283 7.79 -12.81 -15.53
CA GLY A 283 8.51 -11.99 -14.55
C GLY A 283 7.98 -12.19 -13.13
N PRO A 284 8.59 -11.55 -12.13
CA PRO A 284 8.16 -11.70 -10.74
C PRO A 284 6.80 -11.04 -10.50
N ALA A 285 5.93 -11.72 -9.76
CA ALA A 285 4.71 -11.14 -9.25
C ALA A 285 5.02 -10.04 -8.21
N ILE A 286 4.08 -9.13 -7.98
CA ILE A 286 4.16 -8.13 -6.93
C ILE A 286 2.99 -8.34 -5.98
N ASP A 287 3.31 -8.60 -4.72
CA ASP A 287 2.32 -8.67 -3.65
C ASP A 287 2.07 -7.26 -3.13
N THR A 288 0.84 -6.79 -3.24
CA THR A 288 0.46 -5.43 -2.87
C THR A 288 -0.44 -5.44 -1.64
N LYS A 289 -0.15 -4.53 -0.71
CA LYS A 289 -0.98 -4.25 0.47
C LYS A 289 -1.21 -2.76 0.51
N HIS A 290 -2.47 -2.34 0.51
CA HIS A 290 -2.85 -0.94 0.43
C HIS A 290 -3.97 -0.64 1.42
N ILE A 291 -3.80 0.45 2.17
CA ILE A 291 -4.78 0.98 3.12
C ILE A 291 -4.93 2.46 2.85
N GLN A 292 -6.15 2.89 2.60
CA GLN A 292 -6.51 4.30 2.50
C GLN A 292 -7.60 4.60 3.53
N THR A 293 -7.36 5.57 4.40
CA THR A 293 -8.29 5.90 5.48
C THR A 293 -8.05 7.29 6.02
N GLN A 294 -9.03 7.79 6.76
CA GLN A 294 -8.94 9.02 7.52
C GLN A 294 -9.07 8.68 9.01
N ALA A 295 -8.17 9.21 9.82
CA ALA A 295 -8.14 8.96 11.26
C ALA A 295 -7.98 10.26 12.04
N LEU A 296 -8.69 10.38 13.17
CA LEU A 296 -8.51 11.45 14.14
C LEU A 296 -7.62 10.92 15.28
N ILE A 297 -6.53 11.63 15.58
CA ILE A 297 -5.55 11.23 16.59
C ILE A 297 -5.26 12.42 17.49
N GLU A 298 -5.17 12.20 18.79
CA GLU A 298 -4.67 13.19 19.73
C GLU A 298 -3.16 13.40 19.57
N ASN A 299 -2.67 14.56 19.94
CA ASN A 299 -1.23 14.85 19.89
C ASN A 299 -0.43 13.87 20.77
N GLY A 300 0.50 13.15 20.17
CA GLY A 300 1.28 12.08 20.81
C GLY A 300 0.54 10.77 20.97
N GLY A 301 -0.70 10.67 20.52
CA GLY A 301 -1.51 9.45 20.52
C GLY A 301 -1.11 8.44 19.45
N THR A 302 -1.58 7.21 19.62
CA THR A 302 -1.43 6.13 18.63
C THR A 302 -2.80 5.51 18.37
N VAL A 303 -3.13 5.32 17.11
CA VAL A 303 -4.38 4.65 16.69
C VAL A 303 -4.05 3.43 15.83
N VAL A 304 -4.80 2.36 16.01
CA VAL A 304 -4.75 1.20 15.12
C VAL A 304 -5.76 1.43 13.99
N ILE A 305 -5.25 1.57 12.77
CA ILE A 305 -6.05 1.91 11.60
C ILE A 305 -6.79 0.68 11.07
N GLY A 306 -6.16 -0.48 11.14
CA GLY A 306 -6.74 -1.73 10.64
C GLY A 306 -5.70 -2.84 10.50
N GLY A 307 -6.14 -3.96 9.95
CA GLY A 307 -5.29 -5.12 9.68
C GLY A 307 -6.04 -6.15 8.84
N ILE A 308 -5.27 -7.03 8.22
CA ILE A 308 -5.78 -8.16 7.45
C ILE A 308 -5.24 -9.42 8.11
N PHE A 309 -6.13 -10.33 8.47
CA PHE A 309 -5.78 -11.66 8.95
C PHE A 309 -6.25 -12.68 7.92
N THR A 310 -5.33 -13.54 7.49
CA THR A 310 -5.62 -14.65 6.58
C THR A 310 -5.18 -15.94 7.24
N MET A 311 -6.05 -16.94 7.26
CA MET A 311 -5.76 -18.28 7.73
C MET A 311 -6.08 -19.25 6.60
N GLU A 312 -5.13 -20.11 6.28
CA GLU A 312 -5.29 -21.19 5.30
C GLU A 312 -4.95 -22.50 5.97
N GLU A 313 -5.88 -23.45 5.91
CA GLU A 313 -5.67 -24.80 6.43
C GLU A 313 -5.93 -25.80 5.32
N THR A 314 -4.92 -26.64 5.04
CA THR A 314 -5.01 -27.69 4.05
C THR A 314 -4.74 -29.04 4.68
N ASN A 315 -5.71 -29.94 4.63
CA ASN A 315 -5.56 -31.31 5.10
C ASN A 315 -5.73 -32.28 3.92
N THR A 316 -4.64 -32.93 3.54
CA THR A 316 -4.62 -33.87 2.39
C THR A 316 -4.23 -35.24 2.86
N THR A 317 -5.08 -36.23 2.59
CA THR A 317 -4.81 -37.64 2.89
C THR A 317 -4.72 -38.43 1.60
N ASN A 318 -3.57 -39.04 1.32
CA ASN A 318 -3.36 -39.94 0.20
C ASN A 318 -3.26 -41.37 0.72
N LYS A 319 -4.13 -42.24 0.24
CA LYS A 319 -4.17 -43.63 0.67
C LYS A 319 -4.45 -44.59 -0.49
N VAL A 320 -4.02 -45.83 -0.33
CA VAL A 320 -4.41 -46.89 -1.26
C VAL A 320 -5.87 -47.28 -0.99
N PRO A 321 -6.77 -47.26 -1.99
CA PRO A 321 -8.14 -47.70 -1.79
C PRO A 321 -8.20 -49.09 -1.16
N LEU A 322 -9.11 -49.28 -0.22
CA LEU A 322 -9.34 -50.53 0.57
C LEU A 322 -8.25 -50.80 1.62
N LEU A 323 -6.95 -50.73 1.27
CA LEU A 323 -5.87 -51.00 2.22
C LEU A 323 -5.66 -49.87 3.25
N GLY A 324 -5.90 -48.65 2.83
CA GLY A 324 -5.73 -47.49 3.72
C GLY A 324 -6.90 -47.24 4.70
N ASP A 325 -7.98 -48.06 4.59
CA ASP A 325 -9.17 -48.00 5.44
C ASP A 325 -9.18 -49.12 6.52
N LEU A 326 -8.19 -50.01 6.50
CA LEU A 326 -8.09 -51.06 7.48
C LEU A 326 -7.67 -50.45 8.84
N PRO A 327 -8.41 -50.74 9.94
CA PRO A 327 -7.99 -50.30 11.26
C PRO A 327 -6.69 -51.01 11.64
N GLY A 328 -5.66 -50.22 11.96
CA GLY A 328 -4.37 -50.71 12.45
C GLY A 328 -4.37 -51.05 13.92
#